data_718f7a52e8312bd127a67b62dda28a99
#
_entry.id   718f7a52e8312bd127a67b62dda28a99
#
_cell.length_a   1.000
_cell.length_b   1.000
_cell.length_c   1.000
_cell.angle_alpha   90.00
_cell.angle_beta   90.00
_cell.angle_gamma   90.00
#
_symmetry.space_group_name_H-M   'P 1'
#
loop_
_entity.id
_entity.type
_entity.pdbx_description
1 polymer ?
#
loop_
_entity_poly.entity_id
_entity_poly.type
_entity_poly.pdbx_seq_one_letter_code
_entity_poly.pdbx_strand_id
1 'polypeptide(L)'
;LAVEGGCIISKDADITVVYRVELPELFTVTSAEYEAIHAAWCKALKVLPEYSVVHKQDWFIRERYRPATGEGDMSFLSRSYERHFNERPFLTHACFLYLTKTTRERMHMRSDFSTSAGATSFPKR
;
A
#
# COMPACT_ATOMS: atom_id res chain seq x y z
N LEU A 1 -14.77 5.17 -16.63
CA LEU A 1 -13.72 4.32 -16.09
C LEU A 1 -13.87 2.95 -16.75
N ALA A 2 -12.83 2.47 -17.41
CA ALA A 2 -12.75 1.14 -17.98
C ALA A 2 -11.56 0.38 -17.35
N VAL A 3 -11.69 -0.95 -17.23
CA VAL A 3 -10.59 -1.83 -16.81
C VAL A 3 -10.34 -2.78 -17.96
N GLU A 4 -9.18 -2.67 -18.60
CA GLU A 4 -8.81 -3.46 -19.77
C GLU A 4 -7.32 -3.78 -19.73
N GLY A 5 -6.95 -5.01 -20.05
CA GLY A 5 -5.54 -5.45 -20.10
C GLY A 5 -4.75 -5.24 -18.80
N GLY A 6 -5.41 -5.29 -17.62
CA GLY A 6 -4.77 -5.04 -16.34
C GLY A 6 -4.54 -3.55 -16.01
N CYS A 7 -5.05 -2.64 -16.83
CA CYS A 7 -4.96 -1.20 -16.63
C CYS A 7 -6.33 -0.60 -16.35
N ILE A 8 -6.35 0.49 -15.57
CA ILE A 8 -7.51 1.30 -15.32
C ILE A 8 -7.41 2.53 -16.22
N ILE A 9 -8.40 2.74 -17.07
CA ILE A 9 -8.46 3.88 -18.01
C ILE A 9 -9.52 4.86 -17.51
N SER A 10 -9.14 6.11 -17.29
CA SER A 10 -10.06 7.17 -16.90
C SER A 10 -10.82 7.71 -18.12
N LYS A 11 -11.90 8.47 -17.88
CA LYS A 11 -12.64 9.18 -18.96
C LYS A 11 -11.75 10.10 -19.77
N ASP A 12 -10.70 10.52 -19.18
CA ASP A 12 -9.81 11.55 -19.65
C ASP A 12 -8.52 10.98 -20.21
N ALA A 13 -8.50 9.69 -20.53
CA ALA A 13 -7.38 8.95 -21.07
C ALA A 13 -6.14 8.84 -20.14
N ASP A 14 -6.28 9.05 -18.83
CA ASP A 14 -5.22 8.67 -17.91
C ASP A 14 -5.18 7.13 -17.81
N ILE A 15 -4.00 6.58 -17.82
CA ILE A 15 -3.77 5.14 -17.71
C ILE A 15 -3.13 4.88 -16.36
N THR A 16 -3.77 4.03 -15.55
CA THR A 16 -3.27 3.64 -14.23
C THR A 16 -3.00 2.14 -14.19
N VAL A 17 -1.81 1.77 -13.77
CA VAL A 17 -1.42 0.39 -13.47
C VAL A 17 -1.29 0.25 -11.97
N VAL A 18 -1.78 -0.88 -11.43
CA VAL A 18 -1.76 -1.16 -9.99
C VAL A 18 -0.87 -2.37 -9.71
N TYR A 19 0.03 -2.22 -8.78
CA TYR A 19 0.89 -3.29 -8.28
C TYR A 19 0.60 -3.54 -6.81
N ARG A 20 0.48 -4.80 -6.43
CA ARG A 20 0.58 -5.20 -5.03
C ARG A 20 2.07 -5.34 -4.70
N VAL A 21 2.52 -4.65 -3.66
CA VAL A 21 3.92 -4.64 -3.24
C VAL A 21 4.05 -5.43 -1.94
N GLU A 22 4.89 -6.42 -1.94
CA GLU A 22 5.27 -7.15 -0.73
C GLU A 22 6.50 -6.48 -0.13
N LEU A 23 6.31 -5.89 1.04
CA LEU A 23 7.38 -5.24 1.78
C LEU A 23 7.97 -6.22 2.79
N PRO A 24 9.30 -6.22 3.02
CA PRO A 24 9.89 -7.03 4.06
C PRO A 24 9.42 -6.55 5.44
N GLU A 25 9.40 -7.47 6.39
CA GLU A 25 9.08 -7.14 7.77
C GLU A 25 10.20 -6.28 8.38
N LEU A 26 9.85 -5.10 8.91
CA LEU A 26 10.82 -4.14 9.45
C LEU A 26 11.72 -4.71 10.55
N PHE A 27 11.23 -5.72 11.29
CA PHE A 27 11.97 -6.33 12.40
C PHE A 27 13.12 -7.24 11.96
N THR A 28 13.10 -7.66 10.68
CA THR A 28 14.12 -8.58 10.13
C THR A 28 15.14 -7.88 9.25
N VAL A 29 14.91 -6.60 8.95
CA VAL A 29 15.73 -5.82 8.01
C VAL A 29 16.85 -5.09 8.74
N THR A 30 18.08 -5.28 8.31
CA THR A 30 19.24 -4.51 8.78
C THR A 30 19.24 -3.09 8.20
N SER A 31 19.96 -2.16 8.82
CA SER A 31 20.08 -0.78 8.32
C SER A 31 20.59 -0.73 6.88
N ALA A 32 21.56 -1.57 6.51
CA ALA A 32 22.09 -1.62 5.16
C ALA A 32 21.07 -2.11 4.13
N GLU A 33 20.29 -3.12 4.47
CA GLU A 33 19.20 -3.62 3.62
C GLU A 33 18.10 -2.56 3.45
N TYR A 34 17.76 -1.85 4.53
CA TYR A 34 16.79 -0.76 4.47
C TYR A 34 17.26 0.36 3.52
N GLU A 35 18.53 0.77 3.62
CA GLU A 35 19.11 1.76 2.71
C GLU A 35 19.13 1.27 1.25
N ALA A 36 19.42 -0.01 1.03
CA ALA A 36 19.40 -0.60 -0.31
C ALA A 36 17.98 -0.60 -0.91
N ILE A 37 16.97 -0.95 -0.11
CA ILE A 37 15.55 -0.91 -0.53
C ILE A 37 15.15 0.53 -0.85
N HIS A 38 15.51 1.49 0.01
CA HIS A 38 15.22 2.90 -0.22
C HIS A 38 15.89 3.43 -1.49
N ALA A 39 17.15 3.07 -1.73
CA ALA A 39 17.85 3.44 -2.95
C ALA A 39 17.21 2.82 -4.20
N ALA A 40 16.74 1.58 -4.13
CA ALA A 40 16.01 0.92 -5.21
C ALA A 40 14.68 1.65 -5.53
N TRP A 41 13.94 2.06 -4.52
CA TRP A 41 12.74 2.89 -4.68
C TRP A 41 13.04 4.21 -5.38
N CYS A 42 14.03 4.93 -4.91
CA CYS A 42 14.46 6.21 -5.53
C CYS A 42 14.87 6.01 -7.00
N LYS A 43 15.57 4.92 -7.31
CA LYS A 43 15.96 4.59 -8.68
C LYS A 43 14.75 4.26 -9.55
N ALA A 44 13.81 3.47 -9.06
CA ALA A 44 12.59 3.12 -9.78
C ALA A 44 11.73 4.36 -10.10
N LEU A 45 11.59 5.28 -9.14
CA LEU A 45 10.83 6.52 -9.36
C LEU A 45 11.48 7.43 -10.41
N LYS A 46 12.81 7.48 -10.46
CA LYS A 46 13.55 8.30 -11.45
C LYS A 46 13.43 7.80 -12.89
N VAL A 47 13.11 6.53 -13.10
CA VAL A 47 12.94 5.94 -14.44
C VAL A 47 11.53 6.22 -15.01
N LEU A 48 10.59 6.66 -14.18
CA LEU A 48 9.24 6.95 -14.65
C LEU A 48 9.25 8.10 -15.66
N PRO A 49 8.43 8.00 -16.73
CA PRO A 49 8.32 9.05 -17.72
C PRO A 49 7.72 10.32 -17.11
N GLU A 50 7.96 11.47 -17.75
CA GLU A 50 7.35 12.73 -17.36
C GLU A 50 5.82 12.62 -17.28
N TYR A 51 5.21 13.42 -16.42
CA TYR A 51 3.77 13.41 -16.15
C TYR A 51 3.25 12.08 -15.59
N SER A 52 4.07 11.37 -14.85
CA SER A 52 3.66 10.22 -14.07
C SER A 52 3.30 10.63 -12.65
N VAL A 53 2.20 10.09 -12.16
CA VAL A 53 1.79 10.23 -10.75
C VAL A 53 1.94 8.89 -10.07
N VAL A 54 2.63 8.88 -8.93
CA VAL A 54 2.82 7.70 -8.11
C VAL A 54 2.00 7.86 -6.83
N HIS A 55 1.11 6.91 -6.58
CA HIS A 55 0.32 6.87 -5.36
C HIS A 55 0.58 5.55 -4.63
N LYS A 56 1.10 5.64 -3.42
CA LYS A 56 1.28 4.49 -2.52
C LYS A 56 0.11 4.45 -1.54
N GLN A 57 -0.51 3.29 -1.39
CA GLN A 57 -1.62 3.08 -0.48
C GLN A 57 -1.33 1.88 0.43
N ASP A 58 -1.34 2.11 1.72
CA ASP A 58 -1.16 1.09 2.74
C ASP A 58 -2.50 0.80 3.42
N TRP A 59 -2.91 -0.46 3.42
CA TRP A 59 -4.12 -0.94 4.06
C TRP A 59 -3.76 -1.73 5.30
N PHE A 60 -4.29 -1.33 6.43
CA PHE A 60 -4.19 -2.06 7.70
C PHE A 60 -5.54 -2.66 8.03
N ILE A 61 -5.67 -3.96 7.81
CA ILE A 61 -6.93 -4.71 7.97
C ILE A 61 -6.86 -5.47 9.29
N ARG A 62 -7.87 -5.27 10.13
CA ARG A 62 -7.99 -6.01 11.38
C ARG A 62 -8.53 -7.40 11.10
N GLU A 63 -7.73 -8.40 11.35
CA GLU A 63 -8.07 -9.81 11.19
C GLU A 63 -8.00 -10.56 12.51
N ARG A 64 -8.62 -11.74 12.53
CA ARG A 64 -8.49 -12.71 13.62
C ARG A 64 -7.97 -14.00 13.06
N TYR A 65 -7.05 -14.62 13.76
CA TYR A 65 -6.58 -15.95 13.44
C TYR A 65 -7.78 -16.92 13.49
N ARG A 66 -7.94 -17.69 12.43
CA ARG A 66 -8.89 -18.81 12.40
C ARG A 66 -8.05 -20.09 12.34
N PRO A 67 -8.08 -20.91 13.38
CA PRO A 67 -7.36 -22.18 13.35
C PRO A 67 -7.91 -23.00 12.18
N ALA A 68 -7.01 -23.62 11.43
CA ALA A 68 -7.40 -24.65 10.47
C ALA A 68 -8.04 -25.77 11.27
N THR A 69 -9.33 -25.96 11.08
CA THR A 69 -10.16 -26.97 11.74
C THR A 69 -9.66 -28.36 11.42
N GLY A 70 -8.65 -28.81 12.14
CA GLY A 70 -8.31 -30.21 12.28
C GLY A 70 -8.72 -30.62 13.67
N GLU A 71 -9.88 -31.23 13.81
CA GLU A 71 -10.31 -31.96 15.02
C GLU A 71 -9.44 -33.21 15.20
N GLY A 72 -8.13 -33.02 15.29
CA GLY A 72 -7.20 -34.01 15.74
C GLY A 72 -6.96 -33.85 17.25
N ASP A 73 -6.51 -34.91 17.89
CA ASP A 73 -6.18 -34.97 19.29
C ASP A 73 -5.01 -34.01 19.63
N MET A 74 -5.35 -32.73 19.78
CA MET A 74 -4.37 -31.68 20.05
C MET A 74 -3.94 -31.73 21.50
N SER A 75 -2.63 -31.63 21.71
CA SER A 75 -2.06 -31.51 23.04
C SER A 75 -2.62 -30.27 23.76
N PHE A 76 -2.63 -30.31 25.10
CA PHE A 76 -3.06 -29.15 25.91
C PHE A 76 -2.31 -27.87 25.55
N LEU A 77 -1.02 -27.96 25.28
CA LEU A 77 -0.19 -26.81 24.87
C LEU A 77 -0.61 -26.25 23.52
N SER A 78 -0.85 -27.11 22.52
CA SER A 78 -1.31 -26.69 21.20
C SER A 78 -2.68 -25.99 21.27
N ARG A 79 -3.59 -26.54 22.06
CA ARG A 79 -4.91 -25.95 22.29
C ARG A 79 -4.86 -24.60 22.99
N SER A 80 -3.98 -24.45 23.98
CA SER A 80 -3.77 -23.19 24.70
C SER A 80 -3.14 -22.13 23.79
N TYR A 81 -2.20 -22.54 22.94
CA TYR A 81 -1.55 -21.67 21.96
C TYR A 81 -2.52 -21.15 20.90
N GLU A 82 -3.32 -22.02 20.30
CA GLU A 82 -4.35 -21.63 19.33
C GLU A 82 -5.40 -20.70 19.93
N ARG A 83 -5.84 -20.98 21.17
CA ARG A 83 -6.76 -20.10 21.87
C ARG A 83 -6.18 -18.71 22.06
N HIS A 84 -4.89 -18.61 22.44
CA HIS A 84 -4.21 -17.33 22.62
C HIS A 84 -4.20 -16.49 21.34
N PHE A 85 -3.93 -17.11 20.18
CA PHE A 85 -3.93 -16.40 18.89
C PHE A 85 -5.34 -16.09 18.37
N ASN A 86 -6.32 -16.96 18.64
CA ASN A 86 -7.69 -16.75 18.21
C ASN A 86 -8.38 -15.59 18.97
N GLU A 87 -8.03 -15.39 20.23
CA GLU A 87 -8.62 -14.32 21.04
C GLU A 87 -8.08 -12.94 20.71
N ARG A 88 -6.91 -12.84 20.07
CA ARG A 88 -6.25 -11.57 19.77
C ARG A 88 -6.40 -11.17 18.31
N PRO A 89 -6.98 -10.01 18.03
CA PRO A 89 -6.96 -9.46 16.68
C PRO A 89 -5.54 -8.98 16.34
N PHE A 90 -5.13 -9.16 15.10
CA PHE A 90 -3.90 -8.60 14.55
C PHE A 90 -4.20 -7.74 13.33
N LEU A 91 -3.23 -6.94 12.92
CA LEU A 91 -3.32 -6.11 11.71
C LEU A 91 -2.54 -6.77 10.59
N THR A 92 -3.24 -7.10 9.51
CA THR A 92 -2.61 -7.48 8.25
C THR A 92 -2.33 -6.23 7.44
N HIS A 93 -1.13 -6.12 6.90
CA HIS A 93 -0.73 -5.02 6.06
C HIS A 93 -0.71 -5.43 4.59
N ALA A 94 -1.36 -4.65 3.74
CA ALA A 94 -1.28 -4.79 2.29
C ALA A 94 -0.89 -3.44 1.69
N CYS A 95 0.13 -3.46 0.83
CA CYS A 95 0.65 -2.27 0.16
C CYS A 95 0.32 -2.33 -1.32
N PHE A 96 -0.25 -1.25 -1.86
CA PHE A 96 -0.53 -1.08 -3.27
C PHE A 96 0.16 0.16 -3.81
N LEU A 97 0.69 0.03 -5.02
CA LEU A 97 1.32 1.10 -5.76
C LEU A 97 0.56 1.35 -7.05
N TYR A 98 0.06 2.56 -7.20
CA TYR A 98 -0.63 3.02 -8.40
C TYR A 98 0.31 3.91 -9.20
N LEU A 99 0.55 3.55 -10.45
CA LEU A 99 1.30 4.35 -11.40
C LEU A 99 0.34 4.90 -12.44
N THR A 100 0.13 6.19 -12.44
CA THR A 100 -0.78 6.85 -13.38
C THR A 100 0.01 7.71 -14.34
N LYS A 101 -0.14 7.44 -15.63
CA LYS A 101 0.33 8.33 -16.70
C LYS A 101 -0.78 9.31 -17.04
N THR A 102 -0.48 10.60 -16.96
CA THR A 102 -1.43 11.67 -17.26
C THR A 102 -0.89 12.61 -18.35
N THR A 103 -1.75 13.46 -18.89
CA THR A 103 -1.36 14.52 -19.84
C THR A 103 -0.76 15.72 -19.10
N ARG A 104 0.04 16.51 -19.82
CA ARG A 104 0.71 17.70 -19.26
C ARG A 104 -0.28 18.72 -18.66
N GLU A 105 -1.33 19.00 -19.35
CA GLU A 105 -2.34 20.01 -18.95
C GLU A 105 -3.00 19.65 -17.61
N ARG A 106 -3.28 18.37 -17.40
CA ARG A 106 -3.92 17.91 -16.16
C ARG A 106 -3.03 17.91 -14.97
N MET A 107 -1.74 17.72 -15.15
CA MET A 107 -0.80 17.77 -14.04
C MET A 107 -0.74 19.18 -13.46
N HIS A 108 -0.79 20.21 -14.29
CA HIS A 108 -0.89 21.60 -13.84
C HIS A 108 -2.19 21.88 -13.08
N MET A 109 -3.35 21.44 -13.58
CA MET A 109 -4.63 21.62 -12.88
C MET A 109 -4.67 20.94 -11.51
N ARG A 110 -4.05 19.76 -11.37
CA ARG A 110 -3.98 19.06 -10.07
C ARG A 110 -3.04 19.75 -9.06
N SER A 111 -1.94 20.33 -9.53
CA SER A 111 -1.04 21.08 -8.66
C SER A 111 -1.71 22.33 -8.09
N ASP A 112 -2.49 23.03 -8.90
CA ASP A 112 -3.22 24.23 -8.48
C ASP A 112 -4.30 23.90 -7.43
N PHE A 113 -5.01 22.77 -7.58
CA PHE A 113 -6.00 22.33 -6.60
C PHE A 113 -5.36 21.92 -5.27
N SER A 114 -4.21 21.24 -5.27
CA SER A 114 -3.53 20.84 -4.04
C SER A 114 -2.97 22.05 -3.27
N THR A 115 -2.57 23.09 -3.98
CA THR A 115 -2.08 24.33 -3.36
C THR A 115 -3.23 25.12 -2.72
N SER A 116 -4.42 25.12 -3.30
CA SER A 116 -5.59 25.78 -2.74
C SER A 116 -6.20 25.07 -1.51
N ALA A 117 -6.10 23.74 -1.45
CA ALA A 117 -6.60 22.95 -0.32
C ALA A 117 -5.73 23.06 0.96
N GLY A 118 -4.47 23.48 0.82
CA GLY A 118 -3.53 23.65 1.95
C GLY A 118 -3.74 24.91 2.80
N ALA A 119 -4.68 25.78 2.47
CA ALA A 119 -4.88 27.07 3.14
C ALA A 119 -5.92 27.06 4.27
N THR A 120 -6.47 25.92 4.68
CA THR A 120 -7.30 25.82 5.87
C THR A 120 -6.44 25.67 7.11
N SER A 121 -6.11 26.82 7.73
CA SER A 121 -5.51 26.88 9.06
C SER A 121 -6.45 26.24 10.09
N PHE A 122 -6.00 25.15 10.72
CA PHE A 122 -6.68 24.61 11.90
C PHE A 122 -6.60 25.64 13.04
N PRO A 123 -7.71 25.97 13.73
CA PRO A 123 -7.66 26.81 14.90
C PRO A 123 -6.88 26.09 15.99
N LYS A 124 -5.83 26.70 16.51
CA LYS A 124 -5.12 26.25 17.71
C LYS A 124 -6.08 26.30 18.89
N ARG A 125 -6.30 25.15 19.53
CA ARG A 125 -6.84 25.09 20.90
C ARG A 125 -5.72 25.19 21.91
#